data_cfb5e70cb5a2d3f1c052c66e3fa552d6
#
_entry.id   cfb5e70cb5a2d3f1c052c66e3fa552d6
#
_cell.length_a   1.000
_cell.length_b   1.000
_cell.length_c   1.000
_cell.angle_alpha   90.00
_cell.angle_beta   90.00
_cell.angle_gamma   90.00
#
_symmetry.space_group_name_H-M   'P 1'
#
loop_
_entity.id
_entity.type
_entity.pdbx_description
1 polymer ?
#
loop_
_entity_poly.entity_id
_entity_poly.type
_entity_poly.pdbx_seq_one_letter_code
_entity_poly.pdbx_strand_id
1 'polypeptide(L)'
;ADPDLLELANGKMAGQLKERAERPVGDVMQPIKVTVQHDDHLMKIIYEMVENNLSMIPVLEDGSVVGVVRSVDVLDEVSKLVL
;
A
#
# COMPACT_ATOMS: atom_id res chain seq x y z
N ALA A 1 -24.74 9.45 -12.64
CA ALA A 1 -23.59 10.32 -12.72
C ALA A 1 -24.02 11.74 -13.10
N ASP A 2 -23.40 12.72 -12.52
CA ASP A 2 -23.67 14.09 -12.82
C ASP A 2 -23.01 14.49 -14.15
N PRO A 3 -23.81 14.91 -15.17
CA PRO A 3 -23.26 15.29 -16.47
C PRO A 3 -22.26 16.46 -16.39
N ASP A 4 -22.44 17.36 -15.43
CA ASP A 4 -21.55 18.51 -15.26
C ASP A 4 -20.17 18.06 -14.77
N LEU A 5 -20.11 17.03 -13.97
CA LEU A 5 -18.85 16.42 -13.53
C LEU A 5 -18.12 15.76 -14.70
N LEU A 6 -18.84 15.11 -15.58
CA LEU A 6 -18.26 14.51 -16.80
C LEU A 6 -17.71 15.58 -17.75
N GLU A 7 -18.42 16.69 -17.90
CA GLU A 7 -17.95 17.80 -18.72
C GLU A 7 -16.68 18.46 -18.14
N LEU A 8 -16.63 18.62 -16.82
CA LEU A 8 -15.45 19.11 -16.13
C LEU A 8 -14.26 18.18 -16.32
N ALA A 9 -14.52 16.87 -16.23
CA ALA A 9 -13.47 15.87 -16.44
C ALA A 9 -12.98 15.84 -17.88
N ASN A 10 -13.86 16.07 -18.85
CA ASN A 10 -13.50 16.10 -20.25
C ASN A 10 -12.91 17.45 -20.69
N GLY A 11 -13.02 18.48 -19.85
CA GLY A 11 -12.47 19.81 -20.11
C GLY A 11 -11.10 20.01 -19.45
N LYS A 12 -11.02 20.98 -18.54
CA LYS A 12 -9.77 21.36 -17.87
C LYS A 12 -9.16 20.25 -17.04
N MET A 13 -10.00 19.48 -16.33
CA MET A 13 -9.52 18.45 -15.43
C MET A 13 -8.94 17.25 -16.17
N ALA A 14 -9.48 16.94 -17.35
CA ALA A 14 -8.98 15.82 -18.16
C ALA A 14 -7.53 16.05 -18.59
N GLY A 15 -7.19 17.26 -19.00
CA GLY A 15 -5.82 17.61 -19.37
C GLY A 15 -4.86 17.52 -18.19
N GLN A 16 -5.27 17.99 -17.02
CA GLN A 16 -4.46 17.91 -15.81
C GLN A 16 -4.30 16.48 -15.32
N LEU A 17 -5.35 15.66 -15.39
CA LEU A 17 -5.28 14.27 -15.03
C LEU A 17 -4.35 13.49 -15.95
N LYS A 18 -4.42 13.74 -17.25
CA LYS A 18 -3.54 13.12 -18.22
C LYS A 18 -2.09 13.46 -17.95
N GLU A 19 -1.78 14.73 -17.71
CA GLU A 19 -0.43 15.18 -17.41
C GLU A 19 0.11 14.51 -16.15
N ARG A 20 -0.71 14.44 -15.09
CA ARG A 20 -0.32 13.78 -13.84
C ARG A 20 -0.20 12.28 -14.00
N ALA A 21 -1.07 11.67 -14.81
CA ALA A 21 -1.05 10.23 -15.05
C ALA A 21 0.15 9.78 -15.89
N GLU A 22 0.75 10.68 -16.64
CA GLU A 22 1.95 10.39 -17.44
C GLU A 22 3.25 10.50 -16.63
N ARG A 23 3.19 10.94 -15.38
CA ARG A 23 4.36 11.03 -14.53
C ARG A 23 4.87 9.63 -14.16
N PRO A 24 6.19 9.43 -14.10
CA PRO A 24 6.74 8.15 -13.64
C PRO A 24 6.29 7.80 -12.22
N VAL A 25 6.08 6.54 -11.95
CA VAL A 25 5.71 6.06 -10.61
C VAL A 25 6.74 6.49 -9.57
N GLY A 26 8.03 6.54 -9.97
CA GLY A 26 9.10 6.96 -9.08
C GLY A 26 8.93 8.37 -8.50
N ASP A 27 8.20 9.24 -9.21
CA ASP A 27 7.96 10.61 -8.72
C ASP A 27 6.93 10.67 -7.59
N VAL A 28 6.09 9.64 -7.48
CA VAL A 28 4.98 9.64 -6.52
C VAL A 28 5.06 8.50 -5.51
N MET A 29 5.94 7.54 -5.72
CA MET A 29 6.09 6.41 -4.79
C MET A 29 6.63 6.88 -3.44
N GLN A 30 6.26 6.16 -2.39
CA GLN A 30 6.85 6.34 -1.08
C GLN A 30 8.05 5.41 -0.93
N PRO A 31 9.12 5.84 -0.25
CA PRO A 31 10.23 4.93 0.01
C PRO A 31 9.81 3.83 0.96
N ILE A 32 10.42 2.64 0.80
CA ILE A 32 10.21 1.55 1.73
C ILE A 32 10.88 1.93 3.06
N LYS A 33 10.06 2.01 4.13
CA LYS A 33 10.55 2.37 5.47
C LYS A 33 10.93 1.15 6.28
N VAL A 34 10.18 0.06 6.11
CA VAL A 34 10.31 -1.16 6.89
C VAL A 34 10.15 -2.35 5.97
N THR A 35 10.98 -3.36 6.18
CA THR A 35 10.81 -4.68 5.57
C THR A 35 10.82 -5.73 6.67
N VAL A 36 10.20 -6.87 6.41
CA VAL A 36 10.26 -8.02 7.32
C VAL A 36 10.74 -9.25 6.57
N GLN A 37 11.25 -10.23 7.29
CA GLN A 37 11.68 -11.49 6.72
C GLN A 37 10.50 -12.46 6.67
N HIS A 38 10.51 -13.38 5.71
CA HIS A 38 9.41 -14.33 5.53
C HIS A 38 9.20 -15.25 6.75
N ASP A 39 10.24 -15.43 7.56
CA ASP A 39 10.20 -16.25 8.78
C ASP A 39 10.06 -15.43 10.06
N ASP A 40 9.83 -14.11 9.95
CA ASP A 40 9.52 -13.29 11.12
C ASP A 40 8.15 -13.65 11.69
N HIS A 41 8.00 -13.49 13.00
CA HIS A 41 6.73 -13.76 13.68
C HIS A 41 5.72 -12.63 13.46
N LEU A 42 4.44 -12.99 13.47
CA LEU A 42 3.35 -12.01 13.30
C LEU A 42 3.42 -10.86 14.31
N MET A 43 3.85 -11.14 15.54
CA MET A 43 3.97 -10.08 16.56
C MET A 43 4.92 -8.98 16.14
N LYS A 44 6.03 -9.33 15.48
CA LYS A 44 6.97 -8.35 14.96
C LYS A 44 6.31 -7.48 13.88
N ILE A 45 5.54 -8.10 13.01
CA ILE A 45 4.85 -7.40 11.91
C ILE A 45 3.82 -6.42 12.48
N ILE A 46 3.04 -6.87 13.47
CA ILE A 46 2.05 -6.02 14.14
C ILE A 46 2.74 -4.81 14.78
N TYR A 47 3.84 -5.04 15.48
CA TYR A 47 4.61 -3.98 16.11
C TYR A 47 5.08 -2.95 15.08
N GLU A 48 5.67 -3.42 13.98
CA GLU A 48 6.17 -2.54 12.93
C GLU A 48 5.05 -1.73 12.27
N MET A 49 3.89 -2.34 12.06
CA MET A 49 2.74 -1.65 11.47
C MET A 49 2.22 -0.55 12.38
N VAL A 50 2.13 -0.82 13.68
CA VAL A 50 1.65 0.16 14.67
C VAL A 50 2.64 1.28 14.84
N GLU A 51 3.91 0.96 15.08
CA GLU A 51 4.95 1.96 15.34
C GLU A 51 5.19 2.89 14.15
N ASN A 52 5.10 2.37 12.94
CA ASN A 52 5.37 3.12 11.73
C ASN A 52 4.11 3.54 10.97
N ASN A 53 2.94 3.23 11.52
CA ASN A 53 1.65 3.54 10.91
C ASN A 53 1.56 3.04 9.47
N LEU A 54 1.89 1.76 9.27
CA LEU A 54 1.92 1.13 7.95
C LEU A 54 0.75 0.17 7.79
N SER A 55 0.18 0.14 6.60
CA SER A 55 -0.87 -0.82 6.24
C SER A 55 -0.35 -1.96 5.37
N MET A 56 0.90 -1.86 4.92
CA MET A 56 1.53 -2.84 4.05
C MET A 56 3.03 -2.83 4.29
N ILE A 57 3.64 -4.02 4.38
CA ILE A 57 5.08 -4.16 4.54
C ILE A 57 5.60 -5.21 3.55
N PRO A 58 6.66 -4.89 2.78
CA PRO A 58 7.30 -5.89 1.93
C PRO A 58 7.96 -7.00 2.74
N VAL A 59 7.85 -8.21 2.23
CA VAL A 59 8.42 -9.42 2.84
C VAL A 59 9.62 -9.86 2.03
N LEU A 60 10.73 -10.09 2.70
CA LEU A 60 11.98 -10.50 2.08
C LEU A 60 12.28 -11.97 2.38
N GLU A 61 12.88 -12.62 1.39
CA GLU A 61 13.52 -13.92 1.52
C GLU A 61 14.87 -13.82 0.80
N ASP A 62 15.95 -14.09 1.53
CA ASP A 62 17.32 -13.99 1.00
C ASP A 62 17.62 -12.66 0.31
N GLY A 63 17.11 -11.56 0.90
CA GLY A 63 17.34 -10.21 0.40
C GLY A 63 16.46 -9.80 -0.78
N SER A 64 15.58 -10.68 -1.25
CA SER A 64 14.67 -10.37 -2.36
C SER A 64 13.24 -10.26 -1.86
N VAL A 65 12.49 -9.31 -2.40
CA VAL A 65 11.06 -9.15 -2.08
C VAL A 65 10.29 -10.31 -2.70
N VAL A 66 9.65 -11.12 -1.85
CA VAL A 66 8.86 -12.28 -2.29
C VAL A 66 7.36 -12.06 -2.14
N GLY A 67 6.96 -11.01 -1.44
CA GLY A 67 5.54 -10.71 -1.25
C GLY A 67 5.36 -9.45 -0.43
N VAL A 68 4.10 -9.21 -0.06
CA VAL A 68 3.72 -8.13 0.85
C VAL A 68 2.76 -8.70 1.88
N VAL A 69 2.84 -8.17 3.10
CA VAL A 69 1.85 -8.46 4.14
C VAL A 69 1.07 -7.19 4.39
N ARG A 70 -0.26 -7.30 4.41
CA ARG A 70 -1.17 -6.18 4.64
C ARG A 70 -1.74 -6.29 6.05
N SER A 71 -2.12 -5.13 6.61
CA SER A 71 -2.75 -5.10 7.94
C SER A 71 -3.99 -5.98 8.00
N VAL A 72 -4.77 -6.05 6.91
CA VAL A 72 -5.96 -6.90 6.84
C VAL A 72 -5.61 -8.39 6.92
N ASP A 73 -4.46 -8.81 6.38
CA ASP A 73 -4.00 -10.19 6.44
C ASP A 73 -3.65 -10.58 7.88
N VAL A 74 -2.98 -9.66 8.60
CA VAL A 74 -2.62 -9.86 10.00
C VAL A 74 -3.86 -9.93 10.87
N LEU A 75 -4.80 -9.01 10.66
CA LEU A 75 -6.07 -8.99 11.40
C LEU A 75 -6.88 -10.27 11.18
N ASP A 76 -6.87 -10.81 9.97
CA ASP A 76 -7.54 -12.06 9.65
C ASP A 76 -6.97 -13.22 10.48
N GLU A 77 -5.64 -13.30 10.58
CA GLU A 77 -4.98 -14.34 11.38
C GLU A 77 -5.25 -14.17 12.88
N VAL A 78 -5.23 -12.93 13.39
CA VAL A 78 -5.52 -12.68 14.81
C VAL A 78 -6.98 -13.00 15.13
N SER A 79 -7.90 -12.70 14.22
CA SER A 79 -9.33 -12.99 14.44
C SER A 79 -9.61 -14.48 14.58
N LYS A 80 -8.83 -15.34 13.92
CA LYS A 80 -8.95 -16.81 14.05
C LYS A 80 -8.64 -17.30 15.46
N LEU A 81 -7.82 -16.56 16.22
CA LEU A 81 -7.48 -16.90 17.58
C LEU A 81 -8.59 -16.49 18.58
N VAL A 82 -9.35 -15.47 18.25
CA VAL A 82 -10.36 -14.88 19.13
C VAL A 82 -11.75 -15.41 18.82
N LEU A 83 -12.01 -15.71 17.59
CA LEU A 83 -13.30 -16.20 17.11
C LEU A 83 -13.27 -17.69 16.85
#